data_5f2da1c90b989f03230dc262561bd318
#
_entry.id   5f2da1c90b989f03230dc262561bd318
#
_cell.length_a   1.000
_cell.length_b   1.000
_cell.length_c   1.000
_cell.angle_alpha   90.00
_cell.angle_beta   90.00
_cell.angle_gamma   90.00
#
_symmetry.space_group_name_H-M   'P 1'
#
loop_
_entity.id
_entity.type
_entity.pdbx_description
1 polymer ?
#
loop_
_entity_poly.entity_id
_entity_poly.type
_entity_poly.pdbx_seq_one_letter_code
_entity_poly.pdbx_strand_id
1 'polypeptide(L)'
;VYVVHGQGTLYLTELNSDVKSVKGKPVKIWQGGFKNAHELGGGFGMEGSHMYRINGKYYITCPAGGTGGWQICLRSDNIYGPYEHKLIMNDWSSYPKNGLHQGGMVQLKNGDWWFMIMQDRGPIGRVLCLVPVKWIDGWPMLGDEGKDLITYPKPATGKKSKIKSPATTDEFNASQLGLQWQWNHNPDNALWSLSARKGYLRLTTGRMETSFTQAKNILTQRTIGPVCTGSVSMDVSGMKEGDFAGLSLFQRKYGQVGVKVTDGKKYIVMVNGENETPAEVEKVPLNQQVVYFKAECDFRNKVDKGYFYYSLDGSNWKAIGNVLKMQYTMPHFMGYRFALFNYATKEVGGYADFDYFKIEDKISDCRWEDICYADDKLEGHKLDIYLPDMDEPSYKVVVLIYGSAWFANNMKQAAFQVFGKSLLDKGFAVVSINHRSSGDAKFPAQINDVKAAIRFIRANAAKYKLDTSFIG
;
A
#
# COMPACT_ATOMS: atom_id res chain seq x y z
N VAL A 1 7.89 -34.19 -20.14
CA VAL A 1 7.60 -33.11 -19.19
C VAL A 1 6.16 -33.26 -18.73
N TYR A 2 5.87 -32.93 -17.46
CA TYR A 2 4.53 -33.06 -16.88
C TYR A 2 4.11 -31.72 -16.29
N VAL A 3 2.79 -31.47 -16.33
CA VAL A 3 2.12 -30.35 -15.64
C VAL A 3 1.15 -30.91 -14.65
N VAL A 4 1.28 -30.52 -13.39
CA VAL A 4 0.24 -30.73 -12.37
C VAL A 4 -0.66 -29.51 -12.33
N HIS A 5 -1.97 -29.70 -12.36
CA HIS A 5 -2.95 -28.61 -12.39
C HIS A 5 -4.29 -29.04 -11.78
N GLY A 6 -5.11 -28.04 -11.49
CA GLY A 6 -6.44 -28.26 -10.91
C GLY A 6 -6.68 -27.48 -9.64
N GLN A 7 -7.88 -27.58 -9.10
CA GLN A 7 -8.32 -27.02 -7.82
C GLN A 7 -9.25 -28.03 -7.13
N GLY A 8 -8.94 -28.39 -5.89
CA GLY A 8 -9.64 -29.45 -5.16
C GLY A 8 -9.38 -30.85 -5.71
N THR A 9 -9.31 -31.01 -7.01
CA THR A 9 -8.89 -32.22 -7.72
C THR A 9 -7.66 -31.91 -8.55
N LEU A 10 -6.61 -32.73 -8.41
CA LEU A 10 -5.38 -32.56 -9.19
C LEU A 10 -5.32 -33.53 -10.37
N TYR A 11 -4.90 -32.99 -11.48
CA TYR A 11 -4.63 -33.70 -12.71
C TYR A 11 -3.16 -33.60 -13.08
N LEU A 12 -2.65 -34.64 -13.70
CA LEU A 12 -1.34 -34.70 -14.33
C LEU A 12 -1.52 -34.79 -15.85
N THR A 13 -0.88 -33.87 -16.56
CA THR A 13 -0.88 -33.87 -18.03
C THR A 13 0.54 -34.00 -18.53
N GLU A 14 0.80 -35.00 -19.40
CA GLU A 14 2.07 -35.12 -20.09
C GLU A 14 2.13 -34.14 -21.26
N LEU A 15 3.24 -33.42 -21.37
CA LEU A 15 3.53 -32.51 -22.49
C LEU A 15 4.50 -33.16 -23.46
N ASN A 16 4.45 -32.76 -24.71
CA ASN A 16 5.48 -33.06 -25.68
C ASN A 16 6.82 -32.42 -25.28
N SER A 17 7.93 -32.89 -25.88
CA SER A 17 9.28 -32.44 -25.52
C SER A 17 9.52 -30.96 -25.74
N ASP A 18 8.77 -30.34 -26.67
CA ASP A 18 8.81 -28.90 -26.93
C ASP A 18 8.04 -28.03 -25.94
N VAL A 19 7.32 -28.67 -25.00
CA VAL A 19 6.49 -28.03 -23.96
C VAL A 19 5.36 -27.13 -24.51
N LYS A 20 5.10 -27.20 -25.82
CA LYS A 20 4.09 -26.35 -26.49
C LYS A 20 2.73 -27.02 -26.67
N SER A 21 2.67 -28.35 -26.50
CA SER A 21 1.45 -29.12 -26.71
C SER A 21 1.35 -30.30 -25.75
N VAL A 22 0.12 -30.75 -25.52
CA VAL A 22 -0.15 -31.91 -24.68
C VAL A 22 0.06 -33.21 -25.45
N LYS A 23 0.59 -34.24 -24.77
CA LYS A 23 0.83 -35.56 -25.36
C LYS A 23 -0.34 -36.52 -25.17
N GLY A 24 -1.22 -36.26 -24.21
CA GLY A 24 -2.34 -37.13 -23.87
C GLY A 24 -3.43 -36.41 -23.09
N LYS A 25 -4.43 -37.18 -22.65
CA LYS A 25 -5.49 -36.63 -21.79
C LYS A 25 -4.99 -36.44 -20.36
N PRO A 26 -5.52 -35.44 -19.64
CA PRO A 26 -5.24 -35.27 -18.21
C PRO A 26 -5.64 -36.53 -17.40
N VAL A 27 -4.77 -37.00 -16.54
CA VAL A 27 -5.01 -38.11 -15.63
C VAL A 27 -5.29 -37.55 -14.24
N LYS A 28 -6.40 -37.91 -13.63
CA LYS A 28 -6.69 -37.56 -12.24
C LYS A 28 -5.73 -38.32 -11.33
N ILE A 29 -4.95 -37.60 -10.54
CA ILE A 29 -3.94 -38.16 -9.62
C ILE A 29 -4.32 -37.98 -8.15
N TRP A 30 -5.19 -37.01 -7.84
CA TRP A 30 -5.65 -36.74 -6.48
C TRP A 30 -7.04 -36.14 -6.48
N GLN A 31 -7.82 -36.51 -5.49
CA GLN A 31 -9.10 -35.87 -5.22
C GLN A 31 -9.17 -35.52 -3.75
N GLY A 32 -9.07 -34.21 -3.44
CA GLY A 32 -9.31 -33.70 -2.11
C GLY A 32 -10.78 -33.85 -1.74
N GLY A 33 -11.03 -34.30 -0.51
CA GLY A 33 -12.40 -34.37 -0.01
C GLY A 33 -12.73 -33.13 0.83
N PHE A 34 -13.89 -32.55 0.58
CA PHE A 34 -14.41 -31.46 1.42
C PHE A 34 -14.77 -31.91 2.84
N LYS A 35 -14.77 -33.21 3.12
CA LYS A 35 -15.09 -33.75 4.45
C LYS A 35 -14.07 -33.45 5.53
N ASN A 36 -12.80 -33.23 5.14
CA ASN A 36 -11.72 -32.83 6.05
C ASN A 36 -11.19 -31.44 5.65
N ALA A 37 -12.09 -30.47 5.59
CA ALA A 37 -11.80 -29.09 5.20
C ALA A 37 -10.55 -28.51 5.88
N HIS A 38 -10.30 -28.91 7.13
CA HIS A 38 -9.17 -28.42 7.90
C HIS A 38 -7.83 -29.04 7.47
N GLU A 39 -7.80 -30.30 7.02
CA GLU A 39 -6.57 -30.99 6.62
C GLU A 39 -6.30 -30.89 5.11
N LEU A 40 -7.35 -30.97 4.28
CA LEU A 40 -7.23 -31.16 2.85
C LEU A 40 -7.76 -29.99 2.00
N GLY A 41 -8.01 -28.82 2.60
CA GLY A 41 -8.35 -27.62 1.88
C GLY A 41 -9.78 -27.52 1.40
N GLY A 42 -10.74 -27.80 2.29
CA GLY A 42 -12.15 -27.68 1.96
C GLY A 42 -12.53 -26.39 1.26
N GLY A 43 -13.08 -26.50 0.06
CA GLY A 43 -13.64 -25.44 -0.75
C GLY A 43 -12.66 -24.65 -1.59
N PHE A 44 -11.52 -24.25 -1.04
CA PHE A 44 -10.46 -23.52 -1.74
C PHE A 44 -9.11 -24.15 -1.46
N GLY A 45 -8.47 -24.70 -2.47
CA GLY A 45 -7.16 -25.23 -2.27
C GLY A 45 -6.64 -26.05 -3.44
N MET A 46 -5.35 -26.39 -3.31
CA MET A 46 -4.57 -27.19 -4.24
C MET A 46 -4.29 -26.53 -5.60
N GLU A 47 -4.75 -25.30 -5.84
CA GLU A 47 -4.29 -24.51 -6.98
C GLU A 47 -2.81 -24.09 -6.79
N GLY A 48 -2.08 -23.85 -7.88
CA GLY A 48 -0.67 -23.47 -7.82
C GLY A 48 0.23 -24.55 -7.22
N SER A 49 -0.07 -25.81 -7.50
CA SER A 49 0.70 -26.97 -7.07
C SER A 49 2.09 -27.02 -7.71
N HIS A 50 3.10 -27.39 -6.94
CA HIS A 50 4.48 -27.61 -7.40
C HIS A 50 4.87 -29.08 -7.22
N MET A 51 5.33 -29.72 -8.29
CA MET A 51 5.76 -31.11 -8.28
C MET A 51 7.29 -31.23 -8.27
N TYR A 52 7.79 -32.13 -7.44
CA TYR A 52 9.21 -32.43 -7.30
C TYR A 52 9.45 -33.94 -7.35
N ARG A 53 10.62 -34.35 -7.83
CA ARG A 53 11.15 -35.70 -7.68
C ARG A 53 12.41 -35.63 -6.79
N ILE A 54 12.33 -36.21 -5.59
CA ILE A 54 13.37 -36.12 -4.58
C ILE A 54 13.61 -37.54 -4.02
N ASN A 55 14.86 -38.02 -4.09
CA ASN A 55 15.23 -39.33 -3.60
C ASN A 55 14.32 -40.47 -4.11
N GLY A 56 13.96 -40.42 -5.39
CA GLY A 56 13.15 -41.43 -6.04
C GLY A 56 11.63 -41.27 -5.86
N LYS A 57 11.15 -40.46 -4.90
CA LYS A 57 9.74 -40.20 -4.64
C LYS A 57 9.26 -38.92 -5.30
N TYR A 58 7.97 -38.85 -5.56
CA TYR A 58 7.27 -37.68 -6.08
C TYR A 58 6.59 -36.92 -4.93
N TYR A 59 6.78 -35.63 -4.91
CA TYR A 59 6.16 -34.70 -3.94
C TYR A 59 5.38 -33.64 -4.67
N ILE A 60 4.18 -33.31 -4.17
CA ILE A 60 3.38 -32.20 -4.68
C ILE A 60 3.07 -31.30 -3.49
N THR A 61 3.59 -30.06 -3.50
CA THR A 61 3.23 -29.07 -2.48
C THR A 61 2.08 -28.21 -3.01
N CYS A 62 1.06 -27.99 -2.22
CA CYS A 62 -0.11 -27.24 -2.60
C CYS A 62 -0.72 -26.46 -1.42
N PRO A 63 -1.30 -25.28 -1.69
CA PRO A 63 -1.98 -24.48 -0.67
C PRO A 63 -3.38 -24.98 -0.39
N ALA A 64 -3.94 -24.50 0.71
CA ALA A 64 -5.33 -24.66 1.06
C ALA A 64 -5.84 -23.50 1.91
N GLY A 65 -7.15 -23.28 1.99
CA GLY A 65 -7.80 -22.41 2.98
C GLY A 65 -7.87 -20.91 2.67
N GLY A 66 -7.44 -20.45 1.49
CA GLY A 66 -7.49 -19.03 1.15
C GLY A 66 -6.62 -18.15 2.05
N THR A 67 -7.08 -16.96 2.47
CA THR A 67 -6.27 -16.01 3.27
C THR A 67 -5.83 -16.55 4.63
N GLY A 68 -6.66 -17.40 5.26
CA GLY A 68 -6.32 -18.13 6.48
C GLY A 68 -5.62 -19.46 6.20
N GLY A 69 -4.92 -19.59 5.06
CA GLY A 69 -4.48 -20.85 4.50
C GLY A 69 -3.35 -21.56 5.24
N TRP A 70 -3.10 -22.76 4.77
CA TRP A 70 -2.03 -23.66 5.23
C TRP A 70 -1.41 -24.37 4.03
N GLN A 71 -0.32 -25.10 4.25
CA GLN A 71 0.42 -25.81 3.21
C GLN A 71 0.34 -27.32 3.40
N ILE A 72 -0.01 -28.02 2.33
CA ILE A 72 -0.08 -29.48 2.26
C ILE A 72 1.03 -30.00 1.36
N CYS A 73 1.48 -31.21 1.62
CA CYS A 73 2.35 -31.98 0.75
C CYS A 73 1.72 -33.35 0.46
N LEU A 74 1.71 -33.73 -0.81
CA LEU A 74 1.39 -35.10 -1.25
C LEU A 74 2.68 -35.82 -1.57
N ARG A 75 2.75 -37.14 -1.31
CA ARG A 75 3.92 -37.99 -1.58
C ARG A 75 3.51 -39.32 -2.20
N SER A 76 4.29 -39.80 -3.18
CA SER A 76 4.09 -41.11 -3.82
C SER A 76 5.39 -41.68 -4.36
N ASP A 77 5.48 -43.00 -4.49
CA ASP A 77 6.55 -43.68 -5.24
C ASP A 77 6.30 -43.67 -6.75
N ASN A 78 5.08 -43.41 -7.20
CA ASN A 78 4.69 -43.34 -8.60
C ASN A 78 4.11 -41.98 -8.94
N ILE A 79 4.48 -41.41 -10.12
CA ILE A 79 4.01 -40.09 -10.56
C ILE A 79 2.49 -39.99 -10.69
N TYR A 80 1.82 -41.10 -10.95
CA TYR A 80 0.35 -41.19 -11.06
C TYR A 80 -0.31 -41.55 -9.72
N GLY A 81 0.45 -41.75 -8.64
CA GLY A 81 -0.05 -42.14 -7.32
C GLY A 81 -0.07 -43.66 -7.11
N PRO A 82 -0.75 -44.15 -6.07
CA PRO A 82 -1.53 -43.34 -5.12
C PRO A 82 -0.67 -42.43 -4.27
N TYR A 83 -1.22 -41.26 -3.94
CA TYR A 83 -0.55 -40.28 -3.08
C TYR A 83 -1.06 -40.36 -1.66
N GLU A 84 -0.18 -40.31 -0.70
CA GLU A 84 -0.47 -39.97 0.69
C GLU A 84 -0.28 -38.47 0.91
N HIS A 85 -0.82 -37.91 1.99
CA HIS A 85 -0.75 -36.47 2.25
C HIS A 85 -0.32 -36.16 3.68
N LYS A 86 0.26 -34.98 3.87
CA LYS A 86 0.58 -34.44 5.19
C LYS A 86 0.46 -32.92 5.20
N LEU A 87 -0.05 -32.40 6.32
CA LEU A 87 -0.03 -30.96 6.62
C LEU A 87 1.39 -30.59 7.02
N ILE A 88 2.03 -29.72 6.27
CA ILE A 88 3.45 -29.35 6.45
C ILE A 88 3.66 -27.95 7.02
N MET A 89 2.63 -27.10 7.03
CA MET A 89 2.58 -25.80 7.69
C MET A 89 1.14 -25.44 8.02
N ASN A 90 0.87 -25.11 9.28
CA ASN A 90 -0.43 -24.61 9.71
C ASN A 90 -0.25 -23.75 10.97
N ASP A 91 0.20 -22.53 10.78
CA ASP A 91 0.41 -21.59 11.87
C ASP A 91 0.02 -20.16 11.45
N TRP A 92 -0.67 -19.46 12.34
CA TRP A 92 -1.14 -18.09 12.16
C TRP A 92 -0.53 -17.11 13.17
N SER A 93 0.51 -17.54 13.89
CA SER A 93 1.07 -16.77 15.01
C SER A 93 1.78 -15.49 14.56
N SER A 94 2.45 -15.53 13.40
CA SER A 94 3.19 -14.36 12.88
C SER A 94 2.31 -13.23 12.35
N TYR A 95 1.08 -13.56 11.90
CA TYR A 95 0.08 -12.58 11.50
C TYR A 95 -1.32 -13.14 11.74
N PRO A 96 -2.01 -12.72 12.82
CA PRO A 96 -3.24 -13.35 13.28
C PRO A 96 -4.32 -13.49 12.21
N LYS A 97 -4.91 -14.70 12.11
CA LYS A 97 -5.94 -15.13 11.16
C LYS A 97 -5.45 -15.35 9.72
N ASN A 98 -4.17 -15.16 9.41
CA ASN A 98 -3.63 -15.38 8.07
C ASN A 98 -2.45 -16.35 8.16
N GLY A 99 -2.57 -17.52 7.55
CA GLY A 99 -1.53 -18.54 7.56
C GLY A 99 -0.54 -18.40 6.40
N LEU A 100 0.60 -19.03 6.54
CA LEU A 100 1.57 -19.19 5.46
C LEU A 100 1.11 -20.28 4.50
N HIS A 101 0.98 -19.97 3.23
CA HIS A 101 0.55 -20.92 2.20
C HIS A 101 1.01 -20.50 0.81
N GLN A 102 0.91 -21.41 -0.14
CA GLN A 102 1.25 -21.22 -1.56
C GLN A 102 2.70 -20.81 -1.79
N GLY A 103 3.46 -21.73 -2.38
CA GLY A 103 4.86 -21.49 -2.68
C GLY A 103 5.59 -22.77 -3.11
N GLY A 104 6.90 -22.72 -3.15
CA GLY A 104 7.73 -23.83 -3.64
C GLY A 104 9.03 -24.01 -2.90
N MET A 105 9.58 -25.24 -2.98
CA MET A 105 10.84 -25.64 -2.36
C MET A 105 12.03 -25.38 -3.28
N VAL A 106 13.17 -25.09 -2.69
CA VAL A 106 14.47 -25.03 -3.35
C VAL A 106 15.54 -25.65 -2.47
N GLN A 107 16.43 -26.43 -3.08
CA GLN A 107 17.63 -26.92 -2.40
C GLN A 107 18.80 -26.00 -2.69
N LEU A 108 19.50 -25.58 -1.65
CA LEU A 108 20.72 -24.81 -1.75
C LEU A 108 21.93 -25.72 -2.07
N LYS A 109 23.02 -25.13 -2.53
CA LYS A 109 24.25 -25.86 -2.87
C LYS A 109 24.91 -26.60 -1.69
N ASN A 110 24.65 -26.13 -0.46
CA ASN A 110 25.11 -26.78 0.77
C ASN A 110 24.21 -27.93 1.23
N GLY A 111 23.15 -28.24 0.48
CA GLY A 111 22.22 -29.31 0.81
C GLY A 111 20.99 -28.89 1.59
N ASP A 112 20.95 -27.68 2.17
CA ASP A 112 19.81 -27.17 2.92
C ASP A 112 18.61 -26.95 2.01
N TRP A 113 17.42 -27.22 2.52
CA TRP A 113 16.17 -26.96 1.84
C TRP A 113 15.46 -25.76 2.42
N TRP A 114 14.90 -24.95 1.54
CA TRP A 114 14.12 -23.77 1.86
C TRP A 114 12.83 -23.74 1.07
N PHE A 115 11.82 -23.11 1.64
CA PHE A 115 10.53 -22.92 1.00
C PHE A 115 10.24 -21.43 0.90
N MET A 116 10.02 -20.93 -0.32
CA MET A 116 9.49 -19.60 -0.52
C MET A 116 7.97 -19.71 -0.49
N ILE A 117 7.35 -19.02 0.46
CA ILE A 117 5.93 -19.10 0.75
C ILE A 117 5.37 -17.68 0.93
N MET A 118 4.09 -17.49 0.75
CA MET A 118 3.47 -16.20 0.95
C MET A 118 2.53 -16.18 2.15
N GLN A 119 2.27 -14.97 2.62
CA GLN A 119 1.25 -14.68 3.61
C GLN A 119 0.43 -13.48 3.17
N ASP A 120 -0.90 -13.58 3.16
CA ASP A 120 -1.78 -12.45 2.93
C ASP A 120 -1.73 -11.52 4.14
N ARG A 121 -1.35 -10.25 3.92
CA ARG A 121 -1.24 -9.22 4.97
C ARG A 121 -2.14 -8.02 4.71
N GLY A 122 -3.40 -8.29 4.36
CA GLY A 122 -4.39 -7.25 4.11
C GLY A 122 -3.98 -6.32 2.96
N PRO A 123 -4.14 -5.01 3.09
CA PRO A 123 -3.89 -4.04 2.03
C PRO A 123 -2.44 -3.95 1.54
N ILE A 124 -1.46 -4.42 2.31
CA ILE A 124 -0.07 -4.54 1.81
C ILE A 124 0.07 -5.68 0.78
N GLY A 125 -0.89 -6.61 0.76
CA GLY A 125 -0.95 -7.72 -0.18
C GLY A 125 -0.24 -8.97 0.30
N ARG A 126 0.21 -9.78 -0.66
CA ARG A 126 0.91 -11.04 -0.43
C ARG A 126 2.39 -10.81 -0.17
N VAL A 127 2.79 -10.96 1.08
CA VAL A 127 4.18 -10.80 1.50
C VAL A 127 4.90 -12.13 1.37
N LEU A 128 6.04 -12.14 0.67
CA LEU A 128 6.87 -13.32 0.53
C LEU A 128 7.67 -13.55 1.80
N CYS A 129 7.63 -14.79 2.27
CA CYS A 129 8.39 -15.30 3.40
C CYS A 129 9.31 -16.42 2.92
N LEU A 130 10.46 -16.55 3.53
CA LEU A 130 11.40 -17.64 3.27
C LEU A 130 11.54 -18.44 4.56
N VAL A 131 11.12 -19.70 4.53
CA VAL A 131 11.15 -20.59 5.71
C VAL A 131 12.04 -21.80 5.47
N PRO A 132 12.75 -22.31 6.49
CA PRO A 132 13.54 -23.52 6.35
C PRO A 132 12.63 -24.75 6.18
N VAL A 133 13.17 -25.80 5.54
CA VAL A 133 12.51 -27.10 5.41
C VAL A 133 13.31 -28.14 6.22
N LYS A 134 12.65 -28.80 7.14
CA LYS A 134 13.19 -29.94 7.87
C LYS A 134 12.57 -31.23 7.33
N TRP A 135 13.39 -32.20 6.96
CA TRP A 135 12.91 -33.51 6.53
C TRP A 135 12.65 -34.39 7.75
N ILE A 136 11.39 -34.73 8.03
CA ILE A 136 10.98 -35.58 9.16
C ILE A 136 10.16 -36.73 8.58
N ASP A 137 10.59 -37.98 8.79
CA ASP A 137 9.97 -39.19 8.24
C ASP A 137 9.73 -39.13 6.73
N GLY A 138 10.63 -38.46 6.02
CA GLY A 138 10.53 -38.22 4.57
C GLY A 138 9.50 -37.20 4.15
N TRP A 139 9.03 -36.33 5.05
CA TRP A 139 8.14 -35.21 4.77
C TRP A 139 8.87 -33.87 4.92
N PRO A 140 8.64 -32.90 4.01
CA PRO A 140 9.27 -31.59 4.07
C PRO A 140 8.50 -30.67 5.03
N MET A 141 8.72 -30.80 6.33
CA MET A 141 8.10 -29.94 7.33
C MET A 141 8.66 -28.53 7.24
N LEU A 142 7.78 -27.52 7.17
CA LEU A 142 8.17 -26.13 7.00
C LEU A 142 8.35 -25.44 8.35
N GLY A 143 9.27 -24.45 8.40
CA GLY A 143 9.51 -23.67 9.59
C GLY A 143 10.07 -24.51 10.74
N ASP A 144 9.47 -24.35 11.91
CA ASP A 144 9.76 -25.20 13.06
C ASP A 144 8.71 -26.30 13.17
N GLU A 145 8.91 -27.38 12.38
CA GLU A 145 8.04 -28.57 12.34
C GLU A 145 6.57 -28.25 12.04
N GLY A 146 6.33 -27.34 11.09
CA GLY A 146 4.98 -26.92 10.69
C GLY A 146 4.47 -25.67 11.40
N LYS A 147 5.29 -25.04 12.25
CA LYS A 147 5.01 -23.78 12.89
C LYS A 147 5.83 -22.65 12.26
N ASP A 148 5.21 -21.49 12.16
CA ASP A 148 5.89 -20.27 11.71
C ASP A 148 6.62 -19.63 12.89
N LEU A 149 7.83 -19.13 12.63
CA LEU A 149 8.56 -18.25 13.53
C LEU A 149 8.65 -16.87 12.88
N ILE A 150 8.56 -15.83 13.70
CA ILE A 150 8.65 -14.44 13.21
C ILE A 150 9.99 -14.18 12.51
N THR A 151 11.04 -14.86 12.92
CA THR A 151 12.38 -14.73 12.34
C THR A 151 13.08 -16.08 12.20
N TYR A 152 13.84 -16.24 11.11
CA TYR A 152 14.71 -17.39 10.86
C TYR A 152 16.13 -16.91 10.59
N PRO A 153 17.18 -17.73 10.91
CA PRO A 153 18.53 -17.49 10.42
C PRO A 153 18.53 -17.35 8.89
N LYS A 154 19.35 -16.47 8.37
CA LYS A 154 19.48 -16.34 6.90
C LYS A 154 20.06 -17.63 6.29
N PRO A 155 19.63 -18.02 5.07
CA PRO A 155 20.22 -19.13 4.34
C PRO A 155 21.73 -18.95 4.17
N ALA A 156 22.51 -20.00 4.40
CA ALA A 156 23.95 -19.99 4.23
C ALA A 156 24.32 -20.11 2.74
N THR A 157 24.18 -19.04 1.97
CA THR A 157 24.46 -19.04 0.53
C THR A 157 25.93 -18.78 0.18
N GLY A 158 26.77 -18.42 1.16
CA GLY A 158 28.18 -18.07 0.97
C GLY A 158 28.43 -16.77 0.20
N LYS A 159 27.41 -16.11 -0.31
CA LYS A 159 27.53 -14.86 -1.06
C LYS A 159 27.01 -13.67 -0.25
N LYS A 160 27.81 -12.60 -0.19
CA LYS A 160 27.33 -11.28 0.25
C LYS A 160 26.80 -10.54 -0.96
N SER A 161 25.55 -10.14 -0.94
CA SER A 161 24.97 -9.25 -1.97
C SER A 161 24.43 -7.98 -1.32
N LYS A 162 24.54 -6.85 -2.01
CA LYS A 162 23.77 -5.64 -1.63
C LYS A 162 22.30 -5.95 -1.84
N ILE A 163 21.51 -5.90 -0.78
CA ILE A 163 20.05 -5.97 -0.86
C ILE A 163 19.59 -4.64 -1.46
N LYS A 164 18.91 -4.69 -2.59
CA LYS A 164 18.20 -3.54 -3.14
C LYS A 164 16.74 -3.62 -2.71
N SER A 165 16.19 -2.50 -2.25
CA SER A 165 14.74 -2.42 -2.01
C SER A 165 13.99 -2.67 -3.33
N PRO A 166 12.91 -3.45 -3.32
CA PRO A 166 12.05 -3.61 -4.50
C PRO A 166 11.30 -2.31 -4.86
N ALA A 167 11.15 -1.40 -3.89
CA ALA A 167 10.58 -0.08 -4.10
C ALA A 167 11.71 0.95 -4.05
N THR A 168 11.82 1.80 -5.08
CA THR A 168 12.94 2.72 -5.27
C THR A 168 12.48 4.06 -5.81
N THR A 169 13.10 5.13 -5.32
CA THR A 169 13.03 6.48 -5.89
C THR A 169 13.51 6.45 -7.35
N ASP A 170 12.86 7.20 -8.22
CA ASP A 170 13.21 7.35 -9.62
C ASP A 170 13.14 8.83 -10.03
N GLU A 171 14.24 9.35 -10.56
CA GLU A 171 14.37 10.72 -11.09
C GLU A 171 14.11 10.75 -12.61
N PHE A 172 13.64 9.67 -13.20
CA PHE A 172 13.35 9.51 -14.62
C PHE A 172 14.48 9.94 -15.58
N ASN A 173 15.74 9.84 -15.12
CA ASN A 173 16.92 10.21 -15.89
C ASN A 173 17.42 9.08 -16.82
N ALA A 174 16.92 7.86 -16.63
CA ALA A 174 17.30 6.71 -17.45
C ALA A 174 16.53 6.69 -18.79
N SER A 175 17.08 6.02 -19.78
CA SER A 175 16.41 5.82 -21.08
C SER A 175 15.28 4.79 -21.06
N GLN A 176 15.18 4.01 -19.98
CA GLN A 176 14.17 2.97 -19.79
C GLN A 176 13.70 2.95 -18.34
N LEU A 177 12.44 2.57 -18.14
CA LEU A 177 11.90 2.33 -16.80
C LEU A 177 12.61 1.15 -16.14
N GLY A 178 12.91 1.29 -14.85
CA GLY A 178 13.48 0.23 -14.03
C GLY A 178 12.47 -0.88 -13.73
N LEU A 179 12.98 -2.03 -13.26
CA LEU A 179 12.17 -3.23 -12.96
C LEU A 179 11.19 -3.03 -11.78
N GLN A 180 11.33 -1.98 -10.99
CA GLN A 180 10.39 -1.61 -9.93
C GLN A 180 9.05 -1.14 -10.45
N TRP A 181 8.99 -0.68 -11.71
CA TRP A 181 7.78 -0.18 -12.35
C TRP A 181 6.97 -1.28 -13.02
N GLN A 182 5.66 -1.18 -12.92
CA GLN A 182 4.71 -2.04 -13.63
C GLN A 182 3.52 -1.21 -14.13
N TRP A 183 3.15 -1.43 -15.39
CA TRP A 183 1.91 -0.90 -15.92
C TRP A 183 0.71 -1.66 -15.36
N ASN A 184 -0.37 -0.96 -15.05
CA ASN A 184 -1.63 -1.60 -14.60
C ASN A 184 -2.25 -2.47 -15.70
N HIS A 185 -2.21 -1.99 -16.95
CA HIS A 185 -2.59 -2.72 -18.16
C HIS A 185 -1.42 -2.69 -19.15
N ASN A 186 -1.53 -3.44 -20.25
CA ASN A 186 -0.58 -3.29 -21.35
C ASN A 186 -0.56 -1.84 -21.82
N PRO A 187 0.58 -1.15 -21.77
CA PRO A 187 0.67 0.26 -22.10
C PRO A 187 0.50 0.49 -23.60
N ASP A 188 0.01 1.67 -23.94
CA ASP A 188 0.19 2.24 -25.26
C ASP A 188 1.53 2.99 -25.29
N ASN A 189 2.51 2.44 -25.99
CA ASN A 189 3.86 2.98 -25.99
C ASN A 189 3.98 4.31 -26.75
N ALA A 190 3.00 4.72 -27.53
CA ALA A 190 2.96 6.03 -28.18
C ALA A 190 2.54 7.16 -27.20
N LEU A 191 2.00 6.80 -26.03
CA LEU A 191 1.38 7.73 -25.10
C LEU A 191 2.16 7.93 -23.79
N TRP A 192 3.43 7.48 -23.75
CA TRP A 192 4.35 7.78 -22.65
C TRP A 192 5.78 7.95 -23.16
N SER A 193 6.60 8.71 -22.43
CA SER A 193 7.97 8.97 -22.85
C SER A 193 8.87 9.40 -21.69
N LEU A 194 10.13 8.91 -21.71
CA LEU A 194 11.23 9.41 -20.89
C LEU A 194 12.15 10.37 -21.64
N SER A 195 11.91 10.60 -22.94
CA SER A 195 12.75 11.43 -23.80
C SER A 195 12.06 12.71 -24.30
N ALA A 196 10.75 12.80 -24.25
CA ALA A 196 10.00 13.99 -24.68
C ALA A 196 10.38 15.24 -23.87
N ARG A 197 10.74 15.04 -22.58
CA ARG A 197 11.36 16.03 -21.71
C ARG A 197 12.40 15.30 -20.86
N LYS A 198 13.66 15.66 -21.01
CA LYS A 198 14.76 15.01 -20.30
C LYS A 198 14.58 15.14 -18.76
N GLY A 199 14.70 14.01 -18.05
CA GLY A 199 14.54 13.95 -16.60
C GLY A 199 13.07 13.89 -16.15
N TYR A 200 12.12 13.65 -17.08
CA TYR A 200 10.71 13.55 -16.78
C TYR A 200 10.09 12.30 -17.38
N LEU A 201 9.12 11.74 -16.67
CA LEU A 201 8.15 10.81 -17.26
C LEU A 201 6.97 11.62 -17.79
N ARG A 202 6.75 11.61 -19.10
CA ARG A 202 5.54 12.16 -19.72
C ARG A 202 4.48 11.08 -19.86
N LEU A 203 3.27 11.37 -19.41
CA LEU A 203 2.06 10.58 -19.68
C LEU A 203 1.09 11.43 -20.51
N THR A 204 0.71 10.92 -21.69
CA THR A 204 -0.19 11.61 -22.63
C THR A 204 -1.53 10.89 -22.68
N THR A 205 -2.64 11.62 -22.75
CA THR A 205 -3.98 11.05 -22.88
C THR A 205 -4.29 10.73 -24.35
N GLY A 206 -4.72 9.50 -24.63
CA GLY A 206 -4.99 9.05 -26.00
C GLY A 206 -6.42 8.56 -26.25
N ARG A 207 -7.19 8.36 -25.17
CA ARG A 207 -8.61 8.02 -25.22
C ARG A 207 -9.35 8.61 -24.01
N MET A 208 -10.65 8.75 -24.14
CA MET A 208 -11.51 9.11 -23.00
C MET A 208 -11.75 7.89 -22.12
N GLU A 209 -11.71 8.09 -20.81
CA GLU A 209 -11.89 7.03 -19.84
C GLU A 209 -13.11 7.31 -18.96
N THR A 210 -13.88 6.27 -18.70
CA THR A 210 -15.05 6.32 -17.80
C THR A 210 -14.72 5.79 -16.40
N SER A 211 -13.61 5.10 -16.25
CA SER A 211 -13.18 4.49 -14.99
C SER A 211 -11.67 4.57 -14.83
N PHE A 212 -11.22 5.06 -13.69
CA PHE A 212 -9.79 5.12 -13.36
C PHE A 212 -9.11 3.75 -13.44
N THR A 213 -9.73 2.71 -12.90
CA THR A 213 -9.13 1.37 -12.86
C THR A 213 -8.96 0.74 -14.24
N GLN A 214 -9.67 1.24 -15.26
CA GLN A 214 -9.57 0.81 -16.65
C GLN A 214 -8.68 1.73 -17.51
N ALA A 215 -8.24 2.85 -16.96
CA ALA A 215 -7.41 3.81 -17.69
C ALA A 215 -6.08 3.19 -18.11
N LYS A 216 -5.65 3.53 -19.33
CA LYS A 216 -4.34 3.12 -19.88
C LYS A 216 -3.21 3.93 -19.25
N ASN A 217 -2.00 3.39 -19.36
CA ASN A 217 -0.76 4.04 -18.96
C ASN A 217 -0.76 4.53 -17.49
N ILE A 218 -1.38 3.76 -16.60
CA ILE A 218 -1.18 3.92 -15.15
C ILE A 218 0.11 3.18 -14.80
N LEU A 219 1.14 3.92 -14.39
CA LEU A 219 2.44 3.39 -14.00
C LEU A 219 2.50 3.19 -12.49
N THR A 220 2.75 1.97 -12.05
CA THR A 220 2.65 1.62 -10.64
C THR A 220 3.95 1.11 -10.03
N GLN A 221 4.14 1.38 -8.75
CA GLN A 221 5.20 0.82 -7.93
C GLN A 221 4.62 0.31 -6.59
N ARG A 222 5.17 -0.77 -6.03
CA ARG A 222 4.67 -1.36 -4.78
C ARG A 222 4.80 -0.41 -3.60
N THR A 223 3.79 -0.41 -2.73
CA THR A 223 3.94 0.08 -1.36
C THR A 223 4.82 -0.87 -0.55
N ILE A 224 5.42 -0.39 0.52
CA ILE A 224 6.23 -1.16 1.47
C ILE A 224 5.68 -0.96 2.88
N GLY A 225 5.79 -1.99 3.69
CA GLY A 225 5.36 -1.93 5.10
C GLY A 225 6.56 -1.79 6.06
N PRO A 226 6.30 -1.43 7.32
CA PRO A 226 5.00 -1.20 7.96
C PRO A 226 4.35 0.15 7.59
N VAL A 227 5.12 1.12 7.14
CA VAL A 227 4.69 2.44 6.66
C VAL A 227 5.49 2.84 5.43
N CYS A 228 4.92 3.66 4.58
CA CYS A 228 5.66 4.27 3.48
C CYS A 228 4.99 5.54 2.96
N THR A 229 5.79 6.39 2.36
CA THR A 229 5.38 7.60 1.67
C THR A 229 5.82 7.55 0.22
N GLY A 230 4.93 7.87 -0.70
CA GLY A 230 5.25 8.16 -2.09
C GLY A 230 5.00 9.64 -2.38
N SER A 231 5.94 10.32 -3.03
CA SER A 231 5.75 11.71 -3.45
C SER A 231 6.24 11.96 -4.86
N VAL A 232 5.63 12.95 -5.52
CA VAL A 232 5.93 13.35 -6.89
C VAL A 232 5.95 14.86 -7.03
N SER A 233 6.74 15.35 -7.98
CA SER A 233 6.62 16.69 -8.57
C SER A 233 6.01 16.54 -9.97
N MET A 234 5.04 17.36 -10.31
CA MET A 234 4.31 17.26 -11.57
C MET A 234 4.12 18.64 -12.22
N ASP A 235 4.50 18.75 -13.48
CA ASP A 235 4.19 19.89 -14.35
C ASP A 235 2.91 19.61 -15.12
N VAL A 236 1.92 20.50 -14.94
CA VAL A 236 0.57 20.38 -15.48
C VAL A 236 0.29 21.36 -16.63
N SER A 237 1.33 21.97 -17.19
CA SER A 237 1.21 22.96 -18.26
C SER A 237 0.56 22.39 -19.53
N GLY A 238 0.80 21.10 -19.82
CA GLY A 238 0.30 20.43 -21.01
C GLY A 238 -1.07 19.77 -20.88
N MET A 239 -1.72 19.88 -19.73
CA MET A 239 -3.05 19.29 -19.51
C MET A 239 -4.14 20.04 -20.24
N LYS A 240 -5.14 19.30 -20.76
CA LYS A 240 -6.30 19.79 -21.49
C LYS A 240 -7.61 19.62 -20.69
N GLU A 241 -8.69 20.15 -21.25
CA GLU A 241 -10.01 20.06 -20.64
C GLU A 241 -10.45 18.61 -20.41
N GLY A 242 -10.80 18.30 -19.18
CA GLY A 242 -11.22 16.96 -18.75
C GLY A 242 -10.06 16.02 -18.38
N ASP A 243 -8.80 16.46 -18.47
CA ASP A 243 -7.66 15.67 -17.97
C ASP A 243 -7.67 15.63 -16.45
N PHE A 244 -7.28 14.46 -15.91
CA PHE A 244 -6.97 14.26 -14.50
C PHE A 244 -5.65 13.51 -14.37
N ALA A 245 -4.66 14.14 -13.75
CA ALA A 245 -3.31 13.59 -13.55
C ALA A 245 -2.85 13.71 -12.10
N GLY A 246 -2.05 12.76 -11.63
CA GLY A 246 -1.54 12.82 -10.27
C GLY A 246 -0.96 11.53 -9.72
N LEU A 247 -1.06 11.40 -8.39
CA LEU A 247 -0.61 10.27 -7.59
C LEU A 247 -1.81 9.55 -6.96
N SER A 248 -1.80 8.22 -6.98
CA SER A 248 -2.85 7.41 -6.37
C SER A 248 -2.25 6.35 -5.44
N LEU A 249 -3.00 6.01 -4.39
CA LEU A 249 -2.94 4.71 -3.73
C LEU A 249 -3.91 3.80 -4.49
N PHE A 250 -3.35 2.95 -5.35
CA PHE A 250 -4.07 2.21 -6.37
C PHE A 250 -4.36 0.78 -5.95
N GLN A 251 -5.62 0.44 -6.02
CA GLN A 251 -6.19 -0.90 -5.93
C GLN A 251 -7.63 -0.80 -6.46
N ARG A 252 -8.43 -1.84 -6.44
CA ARG A 252 -9.86 -1.75 -6.81
C ARG A 252 -10.58 -0.65 -6.04
N LYS A 253 -10.29 -0.51 -4.75
CA LYS A 253 -10.70 0.61 -3.91
C LYS A 253 -9.49 1.53 -3.73
N TYR A 254 -9.57 2.73 -4.22
CA TYR A 254 -8.42 3.61 -4.40
C TYR A 254 -8.64 5.00 -3.82
N GLY A 255 -7.56 5.74 -3.67
CA GLY A 255 -7.59 7.17 -3.44
C GLY A 255 -6.67 7.87 -4.43
N GLN A 256 -7.08 9.02 -4.94
CA GLN A 256 -6.31 9.82 -5.90
C GLN A 256 -6.15 11.24 -5.38
N VAL A 257 -4.95 11.79 -5.50
CA VAL A 257 -4.68 13.22 -5.39
C VAL A 257 -4.02 13.68 -6.68
N GLY A 258 -4.51 14.78 -7.25
CA GLY A 258 -3.99 15.23 -8.53
C GLY A 258 -4.61 16.53 -9.00
N VAL A 259 -4.28 16.91 -10.24
CA VAL A 259 -4.85 18.09 -10.91
C VAL A 259 -5.90 17.66 -11.91
N LYS A 260 -7.07 18.29 -11.84
CA LYS A 260 -8.16 18.15 -12.79
C LYS A 260 -8.39 19.46 -13.51
N VAL A 261 -8.56 19.40 -14.83
CA VAL A 261 -8.92 20.57 -15.64
C VAL A 261 -10.42 20.58 -15.87
N THR A 262 -11.08 21.66 -15.47
CA THR A 262 -12.53 21.84 -15.60
C THR A 262 -12.85 23.31 -15.93
N ASP A 263 -13.57 23.52 -17.02
CA ASP A 263 -13.98 24.86 -17.53
C ASP A 263 -12.75 25.78 -17.71
N GLY A 264 -11.68 25.23 -18.32
CA GLY A 264 -10.41 25.91 -18.57
C GLY A 264 -9.58 26.24 -17.33
N LYS A 265 -9.99 25.80 -16.15
CA LYS A 265 -9.30 26.05 -14.88
C LYS A 265 -8.73 24.77 -14.30
N LYS A 266 -7.61 24.90 -13.61
CA LYS A 266 -6.94 23.78 -12.93
C LYS A 266 -7.31 23.77 -11.45
N TYR A 267 -7.58 22.59 -10.95
CA TYR A 267 -7.88 22.36 -9.53
C TYR A 267 -7.09 21.18 -9.00
N ILE A 268 -6.52 21.33 -7.82
CA ILE A 268 -6.06 20.18 -7.03
C ILE A 268 -7.30 19.51 -6.46
N VAL A 269 -7.44 18.20 -6.65
CA VAL A 269 -8.58 17.45 -6.15
C VAL A 269 -8.13 16.17 -5.46
N MET A 270 -8.87 15.75 -4.44
CA MET A 270 -8.80 14.42 -3.87
C MET A 270 -10.07 13.64 -4.20
N VAL A 271 -9.90 12.47 -4.78
CA VAL A 271 -10.98 11.53 -5.07
C VAL A 271 -10.84 10.29 -4.20
N ASN A 272 -11.89 9.97 -3.46
CA ASN A 272 -11.99 8.73 -2.69
C ASN A 272 -12.87 7.72 -3.44
N GLY A 273 -12.26 6.62 -3.89
CA GLY A 273 -12.89 5.50 -4.57
C GLY A 273 -13.05 4.27 -3.66
N GLU A 274 -13.22 4.47 -2.37
CA GLU A 274 -13.51 3.38 -1.41
C GLU A 274 -14.88 2.74 -1.67
N ASN A 275 -15.84 3.52 -2.09
CA ASN A 275 -17.17 3.08 -2.47
C ASN A 275 -17.27 2.80 -3.98
N GLU A 276 -18.35 2.14 -4.42
CA GLU A 276 -18.59 1.83 -5.83
C GLU A 276 -18.66 3.09 -6.71
N THR A 277 -19.22 4.18 -6.18
CA THR A 277 -19.18 5.49 -6.82
C THR A 277 -18.09 6.34 -6.19
N PRO A 278 -16.99 6.64 -6.90
CA PRO A 278 -15.93 7.50 -6.41
C PRO A 278 -16.44 8.91 -6.13
N ALA A 279 -15.99 9.50 -5.03
CA ALA A 279 -16.39 10.85 -4.62
C ALA A 279 -15.22 11.83 -4.72
N GLU A 280 -15.40 12.97 -5.36
CA GLU A 280 -14.52 14.13 -5.26
C GLU A 280 -14.76 14.78 -3.88
N VAL A 281 -13.80 14.58 -2.97
CA VAL A 281 -13.97 14.92 -1.54
C VAL A 281 -13.59 16.37 -1.27
N GLU A 282 -12.54 16.84 -1.95
CA GLU A 282 -12.04 18.22 -1.78
C GLU A 282 -11.46 18.74 -3.09
N LYS A 283 -11.63 20.05 -3.32
CA LYS A 283 -11.22 20.76 -4.53
C LYS A 283 -10.62 22.12 -4.16
N VAL A 284 -9.36 22.36 -4.61
CA VAL A 284 -8.60 23.59 -4.34
C VAL A 284 -8.15 24.21 -5.66
N PRO A 285 -8.36 25.51 -5.93
CA PRO A 285 -7.87 26.15 -7.15
C PRO A 285 -6.34 26.09 -7.26
N LEU A 286 -5.83 25.83 -8.48
CA LEU A 286 -4.39 25.83 -8.78
C LEU A 286 -4.07 26.88 -9.84
N ASN A 287 -3.19 27.87 -9.47
CA ASN A 287 -2.80 28.96 -10.33
C ASN A 287 -1.33 28.91 -10.80
N GLN A 288 -0.69 27.74 -10.67
CA GLN A 288 0.70 27.52 -11.08
C GLN A 288 0.86 26.26 -11.92
N GLN A 289 2.02 26.10 -12.56
CA GLN A 289 2.27 24.98 -13.48
C GLN A 289 2.84 23.75 -12.77
N VAL A 290 3.62 23.92 -11.72
CA VAL A 290 4.25 22.83 -10.97
C VAL A 290 3.53 22.64 -9.65
N VAL A 291 3.21 21.40 -9.31
CA VAL A 291 2.57 21.02 -8.05
C VAL A 291 3.17 19.71 -7.54
N TYR A 292 3.14 19.54 -6.22
CA TYR A 292 3.68 18.36 -5.56
C TYR A 292 2.57 17.58 -4.88
N PHE A 293 2.63 16.26 -4.99
CA PHE A 293 1.70 15.36 -4.32
C PHE A 293 2.44 14.36 -3.45
N LYS A 294 1.82 14.00 -2.35
CA LYS A 294 2.32 12.99 -1.41
C LYS A 294 1.15 12.11 -0.97
N ALA A 295 1.39 10.80 -0.94
CA ALA A 295 0.49 9.83 -0.38
C ALA A 295 1.24 8.96 0.64
N GLU A 296 0.65 8.76 1.81
CA GLU A 296 1.22 8.00 2.91
C GLU A 296 0.38 6.77 3.19
N CYS A 297 1.03 5.63 3.44
CA CYS A 297 0.41 4.38 3.82
C CYS A 297 0.81 3.98 5.23
N ASP A 298 -0.15 3.65 6.06
CA ASP A 298 0.04 3.10 7.39
C ASP A 298 -0.61 1.72 7.48
N PHE A 299 0.23 0.67 7.59
CA PHE A 299 -0.19 -0.73 7.71
C PHE A 299 0.06 -1.29 9.11
N ARG A 300 0.58 -0.46 10.04
CA ARG A 300 0.90 -0.89 11.40
C ARG A 300 -0.38 -1.34 12.11
N ASN A 301 -0.30 -2.42 12.86
CA ASN A 301 -1.40 -2.93 13.67
C ASN A 301 -2.74 -3.08 12.92
N LYS A 302 -2.69 -3.32 11.59
CA LYS A 302 -3.89 -3.40 10.72
C LYS A 302 -4.73 -2.12 10.70
N VAL A 303 -4.12 -0.97 10.92
CA VAL A 303 -4.75 0.36 10.77
C VAL A 303 -5.18 0.59 9.33
N ASP A 304 -4.34 0.20 8.37
CA ASP A 304 -4.63 0.13 6.94
C ASP A 304 -5.21 1.44 6.39
N LYS A 305 -4.50 2.55 6.62
CA LYS A 305 -4.95 3.90 6.24
C LYS A 305 -4.03 4.53 5.22
N GLY A 306 -4.64 5.25 4.27
CA GLY A 306 -3.97 6.10 3.29
C GLY A 306 -4.31 7.57 3.52
N TYR A 307 -3.29 8.44 3.45
CA TYR A 307 -3.40 9.88 3.66
C TYR A 307 -2.86 10.60 2.43
N PHE A 308 -3.45 11.74 2.08
CA PHE A 308 -3.10 12.48 0.88
C PHE A 308 -2.76 13.92 1.22
N TYR A 309 -1.74 14.44 0.52
CA TYR A 309 -1.25 15.79 0.71
C TYR A 309 -0.88 16.41 -0.64
N TYR A 310 -0.92 17.74 -0.69
CA TYR A 310 -0.35 18.53 -1.77
C TYR A 310 0.58 19.60 -1.21
N SER A 311 1.48 20.09 -2.05
CA SER A 311 2.31 21.24 -1.78
C SER A 311 2.45 22.11 -3.03
N LEU A 312 2.58 23.42 -2.85
CA LEU A 312 2.82 24.36 -3.93
C LEU A 312 4.30 24.71 -4.11
N ASP A 313 5.14 24.35 -3.13
CA ASP A 313 6.58 24.66 -3.10
C ASP A 313 7.49 23.42 -2.86
N GLY A 314 6.89 22.23 -2.69
CA GLY A 314 7.59 20.98 -2.42
C GLY A 314 8.05 20.81 -0.96
N SER A 315 7.84 21.79 -0.11
CA SER A 315 8.30 21.80 1.29
C SER A 315 7.14 21.88 2.29
N ASN A 316 6.18 22.76 2.03
CA ASN A 316 5.01 22.96 2.89
C ASN A 316 3.86 22.08 2.42
N TRP A 317 3.61 20.99 3.15
CA TRP A 317 2.60 20.00 2.83
C TRP A 317 1.27 20.31 3.51
N LYS A 318 0.19 20.26 2.75
CA LYS A 318 -1.20 20.41 3.23
C LYS A 318 -1.95 19.13 3.00
N ALA A 319 -2.60 18.62 4.04
CA ALA A 319 -3.51 17.49 3.89
C ALA A 319 -4.70 17.88 3.00
N ILE A 320 -5.17 16.93 2.20
CA ILE A 320 -6.32 17.14 1.31
C ILE A 320 -7.26 15.93 1.36
N GLY A 321 -8.55 16.20 1.42
CA GLY A 321 -9.60 15.20 1.40
C GLY A 321 -9.78 14.47 2.72
N ASN A 322 -10.08 13.20 2.63
CA ASN A 322 -10.30 12.32 3.77
C ASN A 322 -9.36 11.10 3.75
N VAL A 323 -9.32 10.39 4.85
CA VAL A 323 -8.53 9.17 5.00
C VAL A 323 -9.14 8.07 4.14
N LEU A 324 -8.32 7.43 3.31
CA LEU A 324 -8.67 6.20 2.60
C LEU A 324 -8.53 5.01 3.57
N LYS A 325 -9.59 4.25 3.80
CA LYS A 325 -9.51 2.95 4.45
C LYS A 325 -9.08 1.92 3.42
N MET A 326 -7.82 1.53 3.47
CA MET A 326 -7.26 0.54 2.56
C MET A 326 -7.82 -0.85 2.87
N GLN A 327 -8.09 -1.64 1.84
CA GLN A 327 -8.72 -2.96 1.97
C GLN A 327 -8.08 -3.96 1.02
N TYR A 328 -7.98 -5.21 1.46
CA TYR A 328 -7.68 -6.32 0.56
C TYR A 328 -8.95 -6.70 -0.21
N THR A 329 -8.89 -6.70 -1.53
CA THR A 329 -10.06 -7.00 -2.37
C THR A 329 -9.82 -8.22 -3.25
N MET A 330 -10.81 -9.13 -3.23
CA MET A 330 -10.87 -10.27 -4.14
C MET A 330 -11.69 -9.92 -5.39
N PRO A 331 -11.33 -10.42 -6.58
CA PRO A 331 -10.23 -11.32 -6.92
C PRO A 331 -8.94 -10.58 -7.34
N HIS A 332 -8.73 -9.34 -6.87
CA HIS A 332 -7.61 -8.52 -7.29
C HIS A 332 -6.23 -9.08 -6.85
N PHE A 333 -6.17 -9.79 -5.71
CA PHE A 333 -5.01 -10.51 -5.16
C PHE A 333 -3.71 -9.71 -5.02
N MET A 334 -3.82 -8.40 -4.95
CA MET A 334 -2.69 -7.49 -4.99
C MET A 334 -2.80 -6.48 -3.84
N GLY A 335 -1.67 -6.11 -3.25
CA GLY A 335 -1.60 -4.99 -2.32
C GLY A 335 -1.74 -3.65 -3.03
N TYR A 336 -1.90 -2.60 -2.22
CA TYR A 336 -1.89 -1.23 -2.75
C TYR A 336 -0.57 -0.92 -3.43
N ARG A 337 -0.65 -0.04 -4.40
CA ARG A 337 0.49 0.50 -5.14
C ARG A 337 0.41 2.00 -5.20
N PHE A 338 1.54 2.66 -5.19
CA PHE A 338 1.62 4.03 -5.70
C PHE A 338 1.42 3.98 -7.21
N ALA A 339 0.61 4.88 -7.74
CA ALA A 339 0.35 4.96 -9.17
C ALA A 339 0.46 6.39 -9.69
N LEU A 340 1.26 6.57 -10.74
CA LEU A 340 1.29 7.79 -11.55
C LEU A 340 0.28 7.63 -12.68
N PHE A 341 -0.56 8.63 -12.87
CA PHE A 341 -1.63 8.55 -13.85
C PHE A 341 -1.88 9.88 -14.55
N ASN A 342 -2.35 9.79 -15.79
CA ASN A 342 -2.98 10.88 -16.53
C ASN A 342 -4.04 10.27 -17.45
N TYR A 343 -5.29 10.65 -17.27
CA TYR A 343 -6.38 10.20 -18.13
C TYR A 343 -7.36 11.33 -18.47
N ALA A 344 -8.01 11.21 -19.61
CA ALA A 344 -8.96 12.21 -20.11
C ALA A 344 -10.40 11.76 -19.93
N THR A 345 -11.29 12.73 -19.64
CA THR A 345 -12.75 12.52 -19.57
C THR A 345 -13.51 13.31 -20.63
N LYS A 346 -12.87 14.29 -21.28
CA LYS A 346 -13.50 15.15 -22.29
C LYS A 346 -12.67 15.31 -23.55
N GLU A 347 -11.37 15.62 -23.45
CA GLU A 347 -10.50 15.92 -24.59
C GLU A 347 -9.19 15.13 -24.45
N VAL A 348 -8.71 14.54 -25.56
CA VAL A 348 -7.46 13.76 -25.59
C VAL A 348 -6.27 14.60 -26.08
N GLY A 349 -5.04 14.05 -25.89
CA GLY A 349 -3.79 14.68 -26.33
C GLY A 349 -3.23 15.69 -25.31
N GLY A 350 -3.82 15.81 -24.12
CA GLY A 350 -3.18 16.49 -23.01
C GLY A 350 -2.11 15.62 -22.36
N TYR A 351 -1.14 16.24 -21.68
CA TYR A 351 -0.06 15.51 -21.03
C TYR A 351 0.32 16.13 -19.68
N ALA A 352 0.85 15.30 -18.80
CA ALA A 352 1.47 15.69 -17.55
C ALA A 352 2.90 15.14 -17.51
N ASP A 353 3.84 15.94 -16.99
CA ASP A 353 5.24 15.60 -16.84
C ASP A 353 5.56 15.39 -15.36
N PHE A 354 6.01 14.20 -15.00
CA PHE A 354 6.45 13.84 -13.66
C PHE A 354 7.97 13.95 -13.57
N ASP A 355 8.47 14.84 -12.71
CA ASP A 355 9.89 15.10 -12.52
C ASP A 355 10.60 13.96 -11.77
N TYR A 356 9.98 13.52 -10.69
CA TYR A 356 10.45 12.37 -9.91
C TYR A 356 9.31 11.60 -9.27
N PHE A 357 9.60 10.38 -8.86
CA PHE A 357 8.86 9.65 -7.85
C PHE A 357 9.81 9.30 -6.70
N LYS A 358 9.54 9.80 -5.50
CA LYS A 358 10.33 9.53 -4.29
C LYS A 358 9.55 8.61 -3.37
N ILE A 359 10.22 7.56 -2.85
CA ILE A 359 9.66 6.67 -1.85
C ILE A 359 10.49 6.73 -0.57
N GLU A 360 9.80 6.76 0.58
CA GLU A 360 10.40 6.77 1.92
C GLU A 360 9.69 5.72 2.80
N ASP A 361 10.42 5.17 3.78
CA ASP A 361 9.93 4.19 4.75
C ASP A 361 9.43 4.84 6.06
N LYS A 362 8.85 6.00 5.93
CA LYS A 362 8.29 6.80 7.04
C LYS A 362 7.00 7.47 6.59
N ILE A 363 6.23 7.95 7.54
CA ILE A 363 5.06 8.82 7.35
C ILE A 363 5.18 10.05 8.25
N SER A 364 4.38 11.07 7.97
CA SER A 364 4.31 12.28 8.79
C SER A 364 3.66 11.97 10.15
N ASP A 365 4.18 12.57 11.20
CA ASP A 365 3.53 12.51 12.52
C ASP A 365 2.25 13.35 12.54
N CYS A 366 2.22 14.47 11.81
CA CYS A 366 1.04 15.32 11.66
C CYS A 366 0.06 14.75 10.64
N ARG A 367 -1.23 14.74 11.00
CA ARG A 367 -2.30 14.26 10.12
C ARG A 367 -3.05 15.41 9.45
N TRP A 368 -3.16 16.55 10.09
CA TRP A 368 -3.80 17.76 9.56
C TRP A 368 -3.01 18.97 10.00
N GLU A 369 -2.48 19.70 9.03
CA GLU A 369 -1.70 20.92 9.24
C GLU A 369 -2.49 22.14 8.81
N ASP A 370 -2.21 23.27 9.43
CA ASP A 370 -2.72 24.59 9.07
C ASP A 370 -4.25 24.70 8.98
N ILE A 371 -4.97 23.92 9.82
CA ILE A 371 -6.43 24.02 9.90
C ILE A 371 -6.78 25.37 10.50
N CYS A 372 -7.56 26.19 9.77
CA CYS A 372 -8.10 27.44 10.28
C CYS A 372 -9.33 27.16 11.16
N TYR A 373 -9.30 27.65 12.41
CA TYR A 373 -10.41 27.43 13.36
C TYR A 373 -11.35 28.62 13.52
N ALA A 374 -11.16 29.70 12.73
CA ALA A 374 -11.92 30.95 12.85
C ALA A 374 -12.44 31.51 11.50
N ASP A 375 -12.51 30.75 10.43
CA ASP A 375 -12.98 31.11 9.08
C ASP A 375 -12.32 32.37 8.48
N ASP A 376 -11.10 32.71 8.96
CA ASP A 376 -10.37 33.86 8.44
C ASP A 376 -9.02 33.48 7.90
N LYS A 377 -8.21 33.51 7.44
CA LYS A 377 -6.89 33.06 6.94
C LYS A 377 -5.73 33.58 7.80
N LEU A 378 -5.98 34.04 9.04
CA LEU A 378 -4.93 34.55 9.89
C LEU A 378 -4.00 33.43 10.38
N GLU A 379 -2.71 33.69 10.42
CA GLU A 379 -1.72 32.72 10.91
C GLU A 379 -1.99 32.36 12.39
N GLY A 380 -2.36 33.34 13.18
CA GLY A 380 -2.74 33.15 14.60
C GLY A 380 -3.99 32.30 14.82
N HIS A 381 -4.75 31.96 13.78
CA HIS A 381 -5.97 31.14 13.87
C HIS A 381 -5.81 29.75 13.24
N LYS A 382 -4.58 29.27 13.12
CA LYS A 382 -4.27 27.93 12.61
C LYS A 382 -3.95 26.94 13.75
N LEU A 383 -4.27 25.69 13.51
CA LEU A 383 -3.88 24.56 14.37
C LEU A 383 -3.45 23.34 13.54
N ASP A 384 -2.67 22.47 14.17
CA ASP A 384 -2.29 21.18 13.65
C ASP A 384 -2.84 20.07 14.56
N ILE A 385 -3.27 18.97 13.96
CA ILE A 385 -3.77 17.79 14.68
C ILE A 385 -2.87 16.59 14.39
N TYR A 386 -2.36 16.00 15.44
CA TYR A 386 -1.51 14.82 15.42
C TYR A 386 -2.23 13.66 16.11
N LEU A 387 -2.29 12.50 15.48
CA LEU A 387 -2.88 11.31 16.08
C LEU A 387 -1.80 10.31 16.48
N PRO A 388 -2.00 9.58 17.59
CA PRO A 388 -1.11 8.51 18.00
C PRO A 388 -1.16 7.35 17.00
N ASP A 389 -0.11 6.54 17.03
CA ASP A 389 0.05 5.38 16.18
C ASP A 389 -0.67 4.14 16.74
N MET A 390 -1.96 4.29 16.97
CA MET A 390 -2.86 3.26 17.53
C MET A 390 -4.15 3.24 16.73
N ASP A 391 -4.84 2.09 16.67
CA ASP A 391 -6.15 2.00 16.00
C ASP A 391 -7.28 2.05 16.99
N GLU A 392 -7.57 3.26 17.47
CA GLU A 392 -8.71 3.54 18.32
C GLU A 392 -9.81 4.30 17.56
N PRO A 393 -11.08 4.16 17.93
CA PRO A 393 -12.18 4.90 17.32
C PRO A 393 -12.05 6.40 17.53
N SER A 394 -11.50 6.83 18.67
CA SER A 394 -11.18 8.22 18.99
C SER A 394 -10.11 8.29 20.08
N TYR A 395 -9.45 9.45 20.18
CA TYR A 395 -8.33 9.67 21.10
C TYR A 395 -8.59 10.83 22.04
N LYS A 396 -8.26 10.67 23.32
CA LYS A 396 -8.25 11.76 24.28
C LYS A 396 -7.31 12.86 23.83
N VAL A 397 -7.67 14.10 24.00
CA VAL A 397 -7.00 15.26 23.39
C VAL A 397 -6.12 15.97 24.40
N VAL A 398 -4.92 16.33 23.99
CA VAL A 398 -4.07 17.33 24.67
C VAL A 398 -3.85 18.50 23.72
N VAL A 399 -4.18 19.70 24.15
CA VAL A 399 -3.97 20.94 23.41
C VAL A 399 -2.68 21.59 23.86
N LEU A 400 -1.75 21.77 22.91
CA LEU A 400 -0.49 22.46 23.16
C LEU A 400 -0.60 23.95 22.82
N ILE A 401 -0.30 24.79 23.80
CA ILE A 401 -0.26 26.23 23.65
C ILE A 401 1.16 26.67 23.94
N TYR A 402 1.82 27.26 22.96
CA TYR A 402 3.20 27.72 23.15
C TYR A 402 3.29 29.01 23.92
N GLY A 403 4.45 29.24 24.58
CA GLY A 403 4.83 30.51 25.18
C GLY A 403 5.72 31.31 24.22
N SER A 404 5.39 32.57 24.00
CA SER A 404 6.18 33.50 23.17
C SER A 404 6.30 34.89 23.78
N ALA A 405 6.04 35.02 25.08
CA ALA A 405 5.88 36.33 25.73
C ALA A 405 4.94 37.28 24.97
N TRP A 406 3.93 36.71 24.31
CA TRP A 406 2.91 37.35 23.48
C TRP A 406 3.41 37.96 22.14
N PHE A 407 4.67 37.74 21.75
CA PHE A 407 5.23 38.34 20.54
C PHE A 407 5.02 37.52 19.25
N ALA A 408 4.81 36.20 19.35
CA ALA A 408 4.65 35.35 18.18
C ALA A 408 3.22 34.83 18.01
N ASN A 409 2.83 34.57 16.75
CA ASN A 409 1.53 34.04 16.38
C ASN A 409 1.61 32.75 15.51
N ASN A 410 2.80 32.10 15.43
CA ASN A 410 3.10 31.03 14.47
C ASN A 410 4.02 29.93 15.04
N MET A 411 3.95 29.65 16.34
CA MET A 411 4.88 28.70 16.97
C MET A 411 4.26 27.34 17.35
N LYS A 412 3.12 26.96 16.76
CA LYS A 412 2.47 25.66 17.03
C LYS A 412 3.39 24.46 16.84
N GLN A 413 4.24 24.46 15.79
CA GLN A 413 5.18 23.37 15.55
C GLN A 413 6.26 23.28 16.63
N ALA A 414 6.74 24.40 17.15
CA ALA A 414 7.73 24.40 18.22
C ALA A 414 7.17 23.75 19.51
N ALA A 415 5.90 24.00 19.85
CA ALA A 415 5.26 23.35 20.98
C ALA A 415 5.16 21.83 20.79
N PHE A 416 4.82 21.40 19.59
CA PHE A 416 4.78 19.96 19.25
C PHE A 416 6.15 19.30 19.37
N GLN A 417 7.22 19.91 18.87
CA GLN A 417 8.58 19.36 18.94
C GLN A 417 9.04 19.07 20.38
N VAL A 418 8.57 19.82 21.35
CA VAL A 418 8.97 19.65 22.76
C VAL A 418 8.21 18.52 23.44
N PHE A 419 6.89 18.44 23.29
CA PHE A 419 6.04 17.53 24.06
C PHE A 419 5.23 16.55 23.20
N GLY A 420 5.02 16.87 21.91
CA GLY A 420 4.04 16.18 21.06
C GLY A 420 4.29 14.69 20.94
N LYS A 421 5.52 14.30 20.61
CA LYS A 421 5.86 12.87 20.42
C LYS A 421 5.64 12.05 21.69
N SER A 422 6.04 12.55 22.83
CA SER A 422 5.83 11.84 24.13
C SER A 422 4.36 11.66 24.47
N LEU A 423 3.50 12.58 24.06
CA LEU A 423 2.05 12.47 24.26
C LEU A 423 1.42 11.50 23.25
N LEU A 424 1.86 11.52 21.99
CA LEU A 424 1.43 10.54 20.98
C LEU A 424 1.79 9.12 21.38
N ASP A 425 3.01 8.89 21.90
CA ASP A 425 3.48 7.57 22.37
C ASP A 425 2.63 7.05 23.56
N LYS A 426 1.96 7.95 24.27
CA LYS A 426 1.02 7.62 25.37
C LYS A 426 -0.44 7.49 24.92
N GLY A 427 -0.71 7.58 23.63
CA GLY A 427 -2.04 7.38 23.06
C GLY A 427 -2.95 8.62 23.06
N PHE A 428 -2.42 9.82 23.29
CA PHE A 428 -3.19 11.06 23.17
C PHE A 428 -3.15 11.62 21.76
N ALA A 429 -4.27 12.13 21.26
CA ALA A 429 -4.24 13.08 20.16
C ALA A 429 -3.66 14.41 20.64
N VAL A 430 -2.78 14.99 19.87
CA VAL A 430 -2.15 16.28 20.18
C VAL A 430 -2.67 17.32 19.22
N VAL A 431 -3.23 18.41 19.75
CA VAL A 431 -3.64 19.56 18.95
C VAL A 431 -2.77 20.73 19.31
N SER A 432 -1.90 21.16 18.40
CA SER A 432 -1.01 22.29 18.60
C SER A 432 -1.59 23.53 17.92
N ILE A 433 -1.84 24.59 18.69
CA ILE A 433 -2.56 25.77 18.20
C ILE A 433 -1.67 27.00 18.12
N ASN A 434 -1.91 27.84 17.11
CA ASN A 434 -1.51 29.23 17.09
C ASN A 434 -2.55 30.10 17.81
N HIS A 435 -2.14 31.28 18.24
CA HIS A 435 -2.98 32.35 18.73
C HIS A 435 -2.40 33.70 18.26
N ARG A 436 -3.23 34.73 18.19
CA ARG A 436 -2.74 36.07 17.82
C ARG A 436 -1.70 36.57 18.83
N SER A 437 -0.73 37.31 18.32
CA SER A 437 0.24 38.03 19.14
C SER A 437 -0.33 39.33 19.70
N SER A 438 0.41 39.95 20.60
CA SER A 438 0.05 41.30 21.08
C SER A 438 0.19 42.39 20.01
N GLY A 439 0.97 42.09 18.93
CA GLY A 439 1.02 42.93 17.74
C GLY A 439 -0.19 42.81 16.86
N ASP A 440 -0.84 41.65 16.84
CA ASP A 440 -2.06 41.41 16.04
C ASP A 440 -3.32 41.95 16.75
N ALA A 441 -3.42 41.77 18.05
CA ALA A 441 -4.59 42.19 18.82
C ALA A 441 -4.29 42.32 20.33
N LYS A 442 -5.03 43.22 21.00
CA LYS A 442 -4.92 43.42 22.44
C LYS A 442 -5.63 42.29 23.22
N PHE A 443 -5.18 42.05 24.46
CA PHE A 443 -5.90 41.19 25.41
C PHE A 443 -7.39 41.64 25.50
N PRO A 444 -8.36 40.70 25.51
CA PRO A 444 -8.24 39.26 25.70
C PRO A 444 -8.25 38.40 24.38
N ALA A 445 -7.77 38.94 23.27
CA ALA A 445 -7.81 38.24 21.98
C ALA A 445 -7.18 36.85 22.05
N GLN A 446 -6.02 36.71 22.68
CA GLN A 446 -5.29 35.45 22.80
C GLN A 446 -6.08 34.36 23.54
N ILE A 447 -6.73 34.72 24.64
CA ILE A 447 -7.57 33.78 25.39
C ILE A 447 -8.85 33.42 24.62
N ASN A 448 -9.37 34.34 23.81
CA ASN A 448 -10.52 34.08 22.96
C ASN A 448 -10.16 33.15 21.81
N ASP A 449 -8.95 33.23 21.26
CA ASP A 449 -8.42 32.34 20.24
C ASP A 449 -8.29 30.92 20.76
N VAL A 450 -7.72 30.72 21.96
CA VAL A 450 -7.64 29.41 22.61
C VAL A 450 -9.04 28.82 22.81
N LYS A 451 -9.99 29.61 23.29
CA LYS A 451 -11.38 29.18 23.45
C LYS A 451 -12.05 28.85 22.12
N ALA A 452 -11.74 29.60 21.07
CA ALA A 452 -12.24 29.31 19.72
C ALA A 452 -11.70 28.00 19.18
N ALA A 453 -10.38 27.75 19.32
CA ALA A 453 -9.76 26.49 18.94
C ALA A 453 -10.37 25.30 19.69
N ILE A 454 -10.62 25.39 21.00
CA ILE A 454 -11.28 24.32 21.77
C ILE A 454 -12.71 24.09 21.29
N ARG A 455 -13.48 25.13 20.99
CA ARG A 455 -14.82 24.98 20.41
C ARG A 455 -14.78 24.30 19.04
N PHE A 456 -13.82 24.69 18.20
CA PHE A 456 -13.60 24.08 16.90
C PHE A 456 -13.28 22.57 17.03
N ILE A 457 -12.38 22.19 17.92
CA ILE A 457 -12.03 20.79 18.24
C ILE A 457 -13.27 19.99 18.62
N ARG A 458 -14.10 20.53 19.52
CA ARG A 458 -15.36 19.89 19.97
C ARG A 458 -16.36 19.73 18.84
N ALA A 459 -16.55 20.77 18.03
CA ALA A 459 -17.50 20.76 16.91
C ALA A 459 -17.07 19.77 15.78
N ASN A 460 -15.77 19.53 15.63
CA ASN A 460 -15.20 18.68 14.59
C ASN A 460 -14.63 17.36 15.12
N ALA A 461 -14.97 16.96 16.32
CA ALA A 461 -14.40 15.80 17.02
C ALA A 461 -14.49 14.50 16.20
N ALA A 462 -15.66 14.20 15.64
CA ALA A 462 -15.87 13.01 14.83
C ALA A 462 -15.02 13.01 13.55
N LYS A 463 -14.85 14.17 12.90
CA LYS A 463 -14.04 14.32 11.67
C LYS A 463 -12.58 13.97 11.93
N TYR A 464 -12.03 14.36 13.08
CA TYR A 464 -10.62 14.20 13.40
C TYR A 464 -10.35 13.06 14.41
N LYS A 465 -11.34 12.20 14.68
CA LYS A 465 -11.22 11.10 15.66
C LYS A 465 -10.80 11.56 17.07
N LEU A 466 -11.35 12.65 17.54
CA LEU A 466 -11.05 13.22 18.84
C LEU A 466 -12.12 12.83 19.86
N ASP A 467 -11.67 12.34 21.02
CA ASP A 467 -12.53 12.14 22.21
C ASP A 467 -12.49 13.41 23.07
N THR A 468 -13.49 14.24 22.92
CA THR A 468 -13.61 15.51 23.64
C THR A 468 -14.23 15.39 25.02
N SER A 469 -14.48 14.18 25.52
CA SER A 469 -14.78 13.94 26.95
C SER A 469 -13.56 14.26 27.81
N PHE A 470 -12.37 14.21 27.23
CA PHE A 470 -11.13 14.64 27.86
C PHE A 470 -10.38 15.59 26.94
N ILE A 471 -10.17 16.83 27.34
CA ILE A 471 -9.29 17.82 26.73
C ILE A 471 -8.39 18.39 27.82
N GLY A 472 -7.12 18.06 27.79
CA GLY A 472 -6.09 18.54 28.70
C GLY A 472 -5.22 19.63 28.07
#